data_511d9f5454e22d6b7e9014c1fc384d29
#
_entry.id   511d9f5454e22d6b7e9014c1fc384d29
#
_cell.length_a   1.000
_cell.length_b   1.000
_cell.length_c   1.000
_cell.angle_alpha   90.00
_cell.angle_beta   90.00
_cell.angle_gamma   90.00
#
_symmetry.space_group_name_H-M   'P 1'
#
loop_
_entity.id
_entity.type
_entity.pdbx_description
1 polymer ?
#
loop_
_entity_poly.entity_id
_entity_poly.type
_entity_poly.pdbx_seq_one_letter_code
_entity_poly.pdbx_strand_id
1 'polypeptide(L)'
;MKNIYTWAAKPAKRTLTVADLKAAKGKRKFTQVTANSVEEADAAEKAGFDMIISNAKNVIPVREGSKNLFLTAALVLNEFVTGEDIMRGAFKAL
;
A
#
# COMPACT_ATOMS: atom_id res chain seq x y z
N MET A 1 11.19 -1.43 12.62
CA MET A 1 10.13 -1.98 11.75
C MET A 1 9.02 -2.54 12.60
N LYS A 2 7.77 -2.32 12.21
CA LYS A 2 6.60 -2.70 13.00
C LYS A 2 6.07 -4.07 12.58
N ASN A 3 5.70 -4.89 13.57
CA ASN A 3 5.03 -6.17 13.33
C ASN A 3 3.53 -5.94 13.22
N ILE A 4 2.92 -6.48 12.18
CA ILE A 4 1.47 -6.43 11.96
C ILE A 4 0.95 -7.81 11.57
N TYR A 5 -0.37 -7.94 11.51
CA TYR A 5 -1.02 -9.09 10.90
C TYR A 5 -1.77 -8.63 9.66
N THR A 6 -1.66 -9.39 8.57
CA THR A 6 -2.41 -9.13 7.36
C THR A 6 -3.89 -9.47 7.56
N TRP A 7 -4.72 -9.11 6.57
CA TRP A 7 -6.12 -9.50 6.52
C TRP A 7 -6.34 -11.02 6.77
N ALA A 8 -5.44 -11.85 6.24
CA ALA A 8 -5.50 -13.31 6.42
C ALA A 8 -4.82 -13.78 7.72
N ALA A 9 -4.61 -12.90 8.67
CA ALA A 9 -3.96 -13.17 9.96
C ALA A 9 -2.53 -13.72 9.85
N LYS A 10 -1.85 -13.44 8.74
CA LYS A 10 -0.44 -13.81 8.57
C LYS A 10 0.47 -12.71 9.13
N PRO A 11 1.54 -13.05 9.86
CA PRO A 11 2.48 -12.05 10.35
C PRO A 11 3.20 -11.37 9.20
N ALA A 12 3.41 -10.06 9.34
CA ALA A 12 4.14 -9.26 8.36
C ALA A 12 4.83 -8.10 9.06
N LYS A 13 5.75 -7.44 8.36
CA LYS A 13 6.46 -6.28 8.88
C LYS A 13 6.24 -5.08 7.98
N ARG A 14 6.09 -3.90 8.59
CA ARG A 14 5.92 -2.62 7.88
C ARG A 14 6.76 -1.55 8.53
N THR A 15 7.22 -0.62 7.72
CA THR A 15 7.97 0.56 8.21
C THR A 15 7.05 1.54 8.92
N LEU A 16 5.79 1.61 8.48
CA LEU A 16 4.76 2.48 9.04
C LEU A 16 3.44 1.74 9.18
N THR A 17 2.64 2.16 10.15
CA THR A 17 1.28 1.68 10.36
C THR A 17 0.30 2.85 10.27
N VAL A 18 -1.00 2.57 10.21
CA VAL A 18 -2.04 3.61 10.27
C VAL A 18 -1.93 4.42 11.57
N ALA A 19 -1.62 3.74 12.68
CA ALA A 19 -1.43 4.42 13.96
C ALA A 19 -0.27 5.41 13.91
N ASP A 20 0.84 5.06 13.24
CA ASP A 20 1.98 5.96 13.05
C ASP A 20 1.59 7.20 12.25
N LEU A 21 0.79 7.02 11.18
CA LEU A 21 0.31 8.13 10.36
C LEU A 21 -0.59 9.07 11.16
N LYS A 22 -1.49 8.52 11.96
CA LYS A 22 -2.38 9.32 12.82
C LYS A 22 -1.60 10.10 13.88
N ALA A 23 -0.63 9.48 14.52
CA ALA A 23 0.19 10.10 15.55
C ALA A 23 1.09 11.22 15.00
N ALA A 24 1.43 11.18 13.73
CA ALA A 24 2.31 12.15 13.09
C ALA A 24 1.59 13.40 12.57
N LYS A 25 0.28 13.47 12.65
CA LYS A 25 -0.49 14.64 12.17
C LYS A 25 0.02 15.92 12.82
N GLY A 26 0.35 16.91 11.97
CA GLY A 26 0.87 18.20 12.41
C GLY A 26 2.31 18.19 12.91
N LYS A 27 2.98 17.03 12.92
CA LYS A 27 4.34 16.87 13.45
C LYS A 27 5.37 16.46 12.39
N ARG A 28 4.96 15.68 11.40
CA ARG A 28 5.86 15.13 10.39
C ARG A 28 5.14 15.04 9.04
N LYS A 29 5.90 15.32 7.98
CA LYS A 29 5.45 15.09 6.59
C LYS A 29 6.02 13.77 6.11
N PHE A 30 5.23 13.05 5.29
CA PHE A 30 5.66 11.80 4.67
C PHE A 30 5.78 11.97 3.17
N THR A 31 6.69 11.20 2.56
CA THR A 31 6.83 11.14 1.11
C THR A 31 6.07 9.93 0.58
N GLN A 32 5.38 10.11 -0.53
CA GLN A 32 4.64 9.06 -1.19
C GLN A 32 4.93 9.10 -2.69
N VAL A 33 5.08 7.93 -3.30
CA VAL A 33 5.32 7.80 -4.72
C VAL A 33 4.38 6.77 -5.32
N THR A 34 3.99 6.98 -6.58
CA THR A 34 3.20 6.00 -7.33
C THR A 34 4.12 4.94 -7.91
N ALA A 35 3.77 3.67 -7.71
CA ALA A 35 4.47 2.53 -8.31
C ALA A 35 3.45 1.47 -8.71
N ASN A 36 3.62 0.88 -9.88
CA ASN A 36 2.70 -0.12 -10.42
C ASN A 36 3.40 -1.38 -10.94
N SER A 37 4.68 -1.54 -10.62
CA SER A 37 5.46 -2.72 -11.01
C SER A 37 6.43 -3.12 -9.90
N VAL A 38 6.99 -4.32 -10.03
CA VAL A 38 8.00 -4.82 -9.10
C VAL A 38 9.21 -3.88 -9.07
N GLU A 39 9.68 -3.46 -10.23
CA GLU A 39 10.87 -2.61 -10.38
C GLU A 39 10.65 -1.22 -9.78
N GLU A 40 9.50 -0.62 -10.04
CA GLU A 40 9.16 0.70 -9.48
C GLU A 40 9.06 0.64 -7.96
N ALA A 41 8.44 -0.41 -7.42
CA ALA A 41 8.30 -0.59 -5.98
C ALA A 41 9.65 -0.81 -5.30
N ASP A 42 10.51 -1.62 -5.89
CA ASP A 42 11.87 -1.83 -5.39
C ASP A 42 12.69 -0.54 -5.39
N ALA A 43 12.59 0.23 -6.47
CA ALA A 43 13.26 1.53 -6.56
C ALA A 43 12.75 2.51 -5.50
N ALA A 44 11.45 2.54 -5.24
CA ALA A 44 10.86 3.40 -4.22
C ALA A 44 11.38 3.05 -2.82
N GLU A 45 11.46 1.77 -2.50
CA GLU A 45 11.98 1.32 -1.20
C GLU A 45 13.45 1.68 -1.04
N LYS A 46 14.26 1.43 -2.06
CA LYS A 46 15.69 1.76 -2.05
C LYS A 46 15.97 3.26 -1.99
N ALA A 47 15.08 4.07 -2.60
CA ALA A 47 15.21 5.52 -2.57
C ALA A 47 14.79 6.14 -1.22
N GLY A 48 14.21 5.37 -0.31
CA GLY A 48 13.84 5.85 1.01
C GLY A 48 12.50 6.55 1.10
N PHE A 49 11.57 6.31 0.17
CA PHE A 49 10.20 6.82 0.30
C PHE A 49 9.50 6.19 1.49
N ASP A 50 8.60 6.95 2.10
CA ASP A 50 7.85 6.46 3.26
C ASP A 50 6.69 5.54 2.84
N MET A 51 6.04 5.84 1.74
CA MET A 51 4.83 5.14 1.30
C MET A 51 4.78 5.00 -0.22
N ILE A 52 4.04 3.98 -0.66
CA ILE A 52 3.73 3.76 -2.06
C ILE A 52 2.23 3.80 -2.25
N ILE A 53 1.77 4.38 -3.36
CA ILE A 53 0.40 4.21 -3.84
C ILE A 53 0.44 3.48 -5.19
N SER A 54 -0.42 2.48 -5.35
CA SER A 54 -0.56 1.75 -6.61
C SER A 54 -2.02 1.60 -6.99
N ASN A 55 -2.29 1.31 -8.27
CA ASN A 55 -3.62 0.85 -8.65
C ASN A 55 -3.89 -0.49 -7.94
N ALA A 56 -5.11 -0.68 -7.46
CA ALA A 56 -5.47 -1.89 -6.71
C ALA A 56 -5.17 -3.19 -7.48
N LYS A 57 -5.28 -3.17 -8.81
CA LYS A 57 -4.96 -4.34 -9.65
C LYS A 57 -3.48 -4.71 -9.67
N ASN A 58 -2.59 -3.80 -9.24
CA ASN A 58 -1.14 -3.98 -9.26
C ASN A 58 -0.55 -4.23 -7.85
N VAL A 59 -1.39 -4.43 -6.85
CA VAL A 59 -0.94 -4.61 -5.46
C VAL A 59 0.03 -5.78 -5.30
N ILE A 60 -0.24 -6.90 -5.95
CA ILE A 60 0.61 -8.09 -5.83
C ILE A 60 2.04 -7.82 -6.33
N PRO A 61 2.26 -7.38 -7.59
CA PRO A 61 3.63 -7.08 -8.04
C PRO A 61 4.29 -5.97 -7.23
N VAL A 62 3.56 -4.93 -6.84
CA VAL A 62 4.13 -3.86 -6.03
C VAL A 62 4.57 -4.38 -4.66
N ARG A 63 3.77 -5.24 -4.04
CA ARG A 63 4.13 -5.86 -2.76
C ARG A 63 5.32 -6.82 -2.90
N GLU A 64 5.47 -7.48 -4.03
CA GLU A 64 6.65 -8.30 -4.32
C GLU A 64 7.92 -7.47 -4.40
N GLY A 65 7.84 -6.27 -4.98
CA GLY A 65 8.98 -5.35 -5.09
C GLY A 65 9.30 -4.61 -3.80
N SER A 66 8.30 -4.36 -2.97
CA SER A 66 8.47 -3.67 -1.68
C SER A 66 7.65 -4.35 -0.60
N LYS A 67 8.29 -5.17 0.19
CA LYS A 67 7.60 -6.01 1.21
C LYS A 67 7.29 -5.25 2.49
N ASN A 68 7.91 -4.13 2.73
CA ASN A 68 7.84 -3.47 4.02
C ASN A 68 7.25 -2.05 4.00
N LEU A 69 7.21 -1.36 2.87
CA LEU A 69 6.64 -0.03 2.82
C LEU A 69 5.12 -0.05 3.01
N PHE A 70 4.60 1.04 3.56
CA PHE A 70 3.17 1.24 3.65
C PHE A 70 2.62 1.40 2.23
N LEU A 71 1.66 0.56 1.87
CA LEU A 71 1.10 0.52 0.52
C LEU A 71 -0.38 0.90 0.56
N THR A 72 -0.74 1.94 -0.21
CA THR A 72 -2.12 2.33 -0.44
C THR A 72 -2.58 1.78 -1.78
N ALA A 73 -3.68 1.05 -1.78
CA ALA A 73 -4.31 0.57 -3.01
C ALA A 73 -5.37 1.57 -3.47
N ALA A 74 -5.22 2.09 -4.68
CA ALA A 74 -6.17 3.02 -5.27
C ALA A 74 -7.21 2.25 -6.09
N LEU A 75 -8.48 2.39 -5.74
CA LEU A 75 -9.61 1.84 -6.50
C LEU A 75 -10.06 2.90 -7.49
N VAL A 76 -9.75 2.72 -8.76
CA VAL A 76 -10.12 3.65 -9.82
C VAL A 76 -11.57 3.37 -10.21
N LEU A 77 -12.49 4.24 -9.79
CA LEU A 77 -13.93 3.98 -9.86
C LEU A 77 -14.45 3.74 -11.28
N ASN A 78 -13.86 4.36 -12.28
CA ASN A 78 -14.29 4.17 -13.67
C ASN A 78 -13.94 2.78 -14.25
N GLU A 79 -13.17 1.97 -13.51
CA GLU A 79 -12.88 0.58 -13.89
C GLU A 79 -13.97 -0.39 -13.38
N PHE A 80 -14.94 0.10 -12.62
CA PHE A 80 -15.97 -0.71 -11.99
C PHE A 80 -17.37 -0.30 -12.49
N VAL A 81 -18.25 -1.28 -12.62
CA VAL A 81 -19.63 -1.07 -13.11
C VAL A 81 -20.59 -0.80 -11.95
N THR A 82 -20.45 -1.52 -10.84
CA THR A 82 -21.36 -1.46 -9.71
C THR A 82 -20.63 -1.26 -8.39
N GLY A 83 -21.38 -0.90 -7.32
CA GLY A 83 -20.83 -0.82 -5.97
C GLY A 83 -20.30 -2.16 -5.47
N GLU A 84 -20.93 -3.27 -5.85
CA GLU A 84 -20.43 -4.61 -5.50
C GLU A 84 -19.09 -4.89 -6.14
N ASP A 85 -18.88 -4.47 -7.39
CA ASP A 85 -17.60 -4.64 -8.07
C ASP A 85 -16.50 -3.86 -7.37
N ILE A 86 -16.79 -2.66 -6.89
CA ILE A 86 -15.86 -1.85 -6.12
C ILE A 86 -15.47 -2.58 -4.83
N MET A 87 -16.44 -3.13 -4.11
CA MET A 87 -16.18 -3.88 -2.89
C MET A 87 -15.35 -5.13 -3.14
N ARG A 88 -15.64 -5.87 -4.20
CA ARG A 88 -14.82 -7.04 -4.59
C ARG A 88 -13.38 -6.63 -4.90
N GLY A 89 -13.20 -5.53 -5.62
CA GLY A 89 -11.88 -4.99 -5.90
C GLY A 89 -11.12 -4.63 -4.63
N ALA A 90 -11.80 -4.02 -3.66
CA ALA A 90 -11.20 -3.66 -2.38
C ALA A 90 -10.78 -4.91 -1.59
N PHE A 91 -11.64 -5.90 -1.46
CA PHE A 91 -11.30 -7.15 -0.77
C PHE A 91 -10.16 -7.91 -1.46
N LYS A 92 -10.13 -7.90 -2.77
CA LYS A 92 -9.07 -8.55 -3.54
C LYS A 92 -7.70 -7.89 -3.32
N ALA A 93 -7.69 -6.58 -3.09
CA ALA A 93 -6.46 -5.82 -2.84
C ALA A 93 -5.93 -5.96 -1.41
N LEU A 94 -6.77 -6.41 -0.49
CA LEU A 94 -6.34 -6.65 0.89
C LEU A 94 -5.44 -7.88 0.96
#